data_a7300db966e560d0af634f07475a88dd
#
_entry.id   a7300db966e560d0af634f07475a88dd
#
_cell.length_a   1.000
_cell.length_b   1.000
_cell.length_c   1.000
_cell.angle_alpha   90.00
_cell.angle_beta   90.00
_cell.angle_gamma   90.00
#
_symmetry.space_group_name_H-M   'P 1'
#
loop_
_entity.id
_entity.type
_entity.pdbx_description
1 polymer ?
#
loop_
_entity_poly.entity_id
_entity_poly.type
_entity_poly.pdbx_seq_one_letter_code
_entity_poly.pdbx_strand_id
1 'polypeptide(L)' 'MNKKQYEAMRKKLMDEAEGLINEGKIKEADSKMDEVKDLDEKWDAIAQAQANFKALNEEPKPL' A
#
# COMPACT_ATOMS: atom_id res chain seq x y z
N MET A 1 8.82 -0.59 4.85
CA MET A 1 7.72 0.40 4.90
C MET A 1 6.80 0.05 6.05
N ASN A 2 6.48 1.03 6.89
CA ASN A 2 5.53 0.81 7.98
C ASN A 2 4.14 1.36 7.58
N LYS A 3 3.14 1.12 8.43
CA LYS A 3 1.77 1.52 8.14
C LYS A 3 1.63 3.01 7.89
N LYS A 4 2.30 3.84 8.68
CA LYS A 4 2.26 5.30 8.51
C LYS A 4 2.82 5.72 7.17
N GLN A 5 3.94 5.13 6.77
CA GLN A 5 4.56 5.42 5.48
C GLN A 5 3.65 5.00 4.33
N TYR A 6 3.07 3.82 4.44
CA TYR A 6 2.13 3.32 3.44
C TYR A 6 0.93 4.25 3.29
N GLU A 7 0.29 4.61 4.41
CA GLU A 7 -0.88 5.47 4.37
C GLU A 7 -0.56 6.86 3.82
N ALA A 8 0.60 7.42 4.17
CA ALA A 8 1.03 8.73 3.67
C ALA A 8 1.29 8.68 2.16
N MET A 9 1.96 7.65 1.68
CA MET A 9 2.23 7.48 0.26
C MET A 9 0.94 7.28 -0.53
N ARG A 10 0.04 6.47 0.00
CA ARG A 10 -1.25 6.21 -0.64
C ARG A 10 -2.08 7.49 -0.75
N LYS A 11 -2.15 8.25 0.33
CA LYS A 11 -2.88 9.51 0.33
C LYS A 11 -2.32 10.49 -0.69
N LYS A 12 -1.00 10.60 -0.75
CA LYS A 12 -0.35 11.49 -1.70
C LYS A 12 -0.70 11.12 -3.14
N LEU A 13 -0.62 9.84 -3.48
CA LEU A 13 -0.94 9.36 -4.81
C LEU A 13 -2.41 9.59 -5.15
N MET A 14 -3.31 9.34 -4.19
CA MET A 14 -4.74 9.56 -4.39
C MET A 14 -5.07 11.04 -4.58
N ASP A 15 -4.42 11.91 -3.81
CA ASP A 15 -4.61 13.35 -3.95
C ASP A 15 -4.11 13.84 -5.31
N GLU A 16 -2.98 13.32 -5.77
CA GLU A 16 -2.45 13.64 -7.10
C GLU A 16 -3.39 13.16 -8.20
N ALA A 17 -3.92 11.95 -8.07
CA ALA A 17 -4.87 11.40 -9.03
C ALA A 17 -6.14 12.26 -9.10
N GLU A 18 -6.67 12.67 -7.95
CA GLU A 18 -7.86 13.52 -7.90
C GLU A 18 -7.62 14.85 -8.60
N GLY A 19 -6.46 15.47 -8.34
CA GLY A 19 -6.10 16.73 -9.01
C GLY A 19 -6.03 16.57 -10.52
N LEU A 20 -5.46 15.46 -10.99
CA LEU A 20 -5.35 15.18 -12.42
C LEU A 20 -6.72 14.94 -13.06
N ILE A 21 -7.62 14.25 -12.37
CA ILE A 21 -8.99 14.05 -12.84
C ILE A 21 -9.68 15.40 -12.98
N ASN A 22 -9.54 16.27 -12.00
CA ASN A 22 -10.14 17.60 -12.03
C ASN A 22 -9.62 18.47 -13.17
N GLU A 23 -8.38 18.23 -13.60
CA GLU A 23 -7.78 18.91 -14.74
C GLU A 23 -8.11 18.24 -16.08
N GLY A 24 -8.79 17.11 -16.06
CA GLY A 24 -9.11 16.34 -17.25
C GLY A 24 -7.97 15.48 -17.77
N LYS A 25 -6.91 15.33 -17.00
CA LYS A 25 -5.74 14.52 -17.37
C LYS A 25 -5.94 13.06 -16.98
N ILE A 26 -6.85 12.41 -17.66
CA ILE A 26 -7.32 11.08 -17.28
C ILE A 26 -6.23 10.02 -17.38
N LYS A 27 -5.41 10.05 -18.42
CA LYS A 27 -4.33 9.06 -18.59
C LYS A 27 -3.31 9.15 -17.45
N GLU A 28 -2.97 10.36 -17.06
CA GLU A 28 -2.04 10.59 -15.96
C GLU A 28 -2.65 10.17 -14.64
N ALA A 29 -3.95 10.44 -14.44
CA ALA A 29 -4.66 9.99 -13.26
C ALA A 29 -4.69 8.46 -13.18
N ASP A 30 -4.92 7.79 -14.31
CA ASP A 30 -4.91 6.33 -14.35
C ASP A 30 -3.54 5.77 -13.95
N SER A 31 -2.45 6.42 -14.40
CA SER A 31 -1.10 6.03 -14.01
C SER A 31 -0.89 6.14 -12.51
N LYS A 32 -1.40 7.21 -11.89
CA LYS A 32 -1.32 7.36 -10.44
C LYS A 32 -2.14 6.31 -9.71
N MET A 33 -3.31 5.99 -10.21
CA MET A 33 -4.15 4.94 -9.61
C MET A 33 -3.50 3.56 -9.73
N ASP A 34 -2.78 3.31 -10.82
CA ASP A 34 -2.01 2.08 -10.96
C ASP A 34 -0.88 2.01 -9.93
N GLU A 35 -0.24 3.13 -9.63
CA GLU A 35 0.76 3.18 -8.57
C GLU A 35 0.15 2.88 -7.20
N VAL A 36 -1.08 3.31 -6.97
CA VAL A 36 -1.79 2.98 -5.73
C VAL A 36 -2.04 1.49 -5.63
N LYS A 37 -2.45 0.86 -6.74
CA LYS A 37 -2.66 -0.60 -6.76
C LYS A 37 -1.37 -1.36 -6.47
N ASP A 38 -0.28 -0.93 -7.08
CA ASP A 38 1.04 -1.55 -6.84
C ASP A 38 1.45 -1.39 -5.37
N LEU A 39 1.23 -0.21 -4.81
CA LEU A 39 1.53 0.06 -3.42
C LEU A 39 0.69 -0.82 -2.49
N ASP A 40 -0.59 -0.97 -2.79
CA ASP A 40 -1.49 -1.81 -2.01
C ASP A 40 -1.05 -3.28 -2.05
N GLU A 41 -0.62 -3.77 -3.21
CA GLU A 41 -0.10 -5.13 -3.34
C GLU A 41 1.17 -5.34 -2.52
N LYS A 42 2.08 -4.38 -2.56
CA LYS A 42 3.29 -4.44 -1.75
C LYS A 42 2.97 -4.44 -0.26
N TRP A 43 2.03 -3.60 0.14
CA TRP A 43 1.63 -3.53 1.53
C TRP A 43 0.99 -4.84 1.99
N ASP A 44 0.15 -5.43 1.16
CA ASP A 44 -0.46 -6.73 1.45
C ASP A 44 0.61 -7.78 1.71
N ALA A 45 1.61 -7.84 0.86
CA ALA A 45 2.71 -8.80 1.01
C ALA A 45 3.49 -8.55 2.31
N ILE A 46 3.75 -7.30 2.62
CA ILE A 46 4.45 -6.92 3.86
C ILE A 46 3.61 -7.30 5.08
N ALA A 47 2.31 -6.99 5.05
CA ALA A 47 1.42 -7.30 6.15
C ALA A 47 1.32 -8.80 6.38
N GLN A 48 1.24 -9.59 5.31
CA GLN A 48 1.22 -11.04 5.42
C GLN A 48 2.53 -11.59 5.98
N ALA A 49 3.66 -11.05 5.52
CA ALA A 49 4.96 -11.46 6.02
C ALA A 49 5.12 -11.14 7.51
N GLN A 50 4.66 -9.97 7.92
CA GLN A 50 4.69 -9.58 9.32
C GLN A 50 3.81 -10.46 10.19
N ALA A 51 2.61 -10.79 9.70
CA ALA A 51 1.70 -11.67 10.41
C ALA A 51 2.29 -13.07 10.56
N ASN A 52 2.89 -13.58 9.50
CA ASN A 52 3.54 -14.88 9.52
C ASN A 52 4.74 -14.90 10.48
N PHE A 53 5.54 -13.87 10.42
CA PHE A 53 6.69 -13.73 11.33
C PHE A 53 6.23 -13.71 12.78
N LYS A 54 5.20 -12.92 13.07
CA LYS A 54 4.66 -12.82 14.42
C LYS A 54 4.10 -14.14 14.90
N ALA A 55 3.35 -14.84 14.07
CA ALA A 55 2.79 -16.13 14.41
C ALA A 55 3.88 -17.14 14.75
N LEU A 56 4.92 -17.21 13.94
CA LEU A 56 6.05 -18.11 14.18
C LEU A 56 6.83 -17.74 15.44
N ASN A 57 6.97 -16.44 15.70
CA ASN A 57 7.73 -15.98 16.85
C ASN A 57 6.98 -16.16 18.17
N GLU A 58 5.66 -16.10 18.15
CA GLU A 58 4.81 -16.23 19.33
C GLU A 58 4.32 -17.64 19.56
N GLU A 59 4.47 -18.51 18.57
CA GLU A 59 3.95 -19.87 18.67
C GLU A 59 4.69 -20.64 19.77
N PRO A 60 3.95 -21.24 20.71
CA PRO A 60 4.59 -22.06 21.73
C PRO A 60 5.20 -23.27 21.06
N LYS A 61 6.43 -23.53 21.37
CA LYS A 61 7.14 -24.65 20.78
C LYS A 61 6.63 -25.95 21.39
N PRO A 62 6.29 -26.93 20.57
CA PRO A 62 5.93 -28.23 21.08
C PRO A 62 7.13 -28.87 21.78
N LEU A 63 6.85 -29.56 22.79
CA LEU A 63 7.88 -30.27 23.54
C LEU A 63 8.30 -31.52 22.81
#